data_c33ae953bcb7e3c8dca0b304e2ff923c
#
_entry.id   c33ae953bcb7e3c8dca0b304e2ff923c
#
_cell.length_a   1.000
_cell.length_b   1.000
_cell.length_c   1.000
_cell.angle_alpha   90.00
_cell.angle_beta   90.00
_cell.angle_gamma   90.00
#
_symmetry.space_group_name_H-M   'P 1'
#
loop_
_entity.id
_entity.type
_entity.pdbx_description
1 polymer ?
#
loop_
_entity_poly.entity_id
_entity_poly.type
_entity_poly.pdbx_seq_one_letter_code
_entity_poly.pdbx_strand_id
1 'polypeptide(L)'
;MSRSRLTAQLAGPLGAGLVFLLAPIFGWSAAAIAVLAASSWMLIWWVSEAVPIGVTSVLPIVLFPLFGSASVGETTAPYGSHYVFLFMGGFLIAIALENWNLHRRFALGILVAAGGKPRRLIGGFMLATALLSMWISNAATTLMMLP
;
A
#
# COMPACT_ATOMS: atom_id res chain seq x y z
N MET A 1 -9.76 20.40 -10.99
CA MET A 1 -8.54 19.56 -10.92
C MET A 1 -7.33 20.48 -10.95
N SER A 2 -6.40 20.35 -10.00
CA SER A 2 -5.18 21.18 -10.01
C SER A 2 -4.27 20.76 -11.17
N ARG A 3 -3.58 21.73 -11.80
CA ARG A 3 -2.65 21.44 -12.90
C ARG A 3 -1.60 20.37 -12.52
N SER A 4 -1.19 20.33 -11.25
CA SER A 4 -0.25 19.34 -10.73
C SER A 4 -0.78 17.89 -10.77
N ARG A 5 -2.07 17.65 -10.56
CA ARG A 5 -2.65 16.30 -10.67
C ARG A 5 -2.71 15.81 -12.12
N LEU A 6 -3.05 16.70 -13.06
CA LEU A 6 -3.06 16.35 -14.48
C LEU A 6 -1.66 15.99 -15.00
N THR A 7 -0.63 16.75 -14.60
CA THR A 7 0.75 16.43 -14.98
C THR A 7 1.21 15.09 -14.42
N ALA A 8 0.87 14.78 -13.16
CA ALA A 8 1.20 13.50 -12.54
C ALA A 8 0.46 12.32 -13.21
N GLN A 9 -0.80 12.50 -13.61
CA GLN A 9 -1.56 11.47 -14.33
C GLN A 9 -0.97 11.17 -15.71
N LEU A 10 -0.53 12.18 -16.43
CA LEU A 10 0.10 12.03 -17.75
C LEU A 10 1.53 11.49 -17.66
N ALA A 11 2.24 11.75 -16.56
CA ALA A 11 3.60 11.26 -16.36
C ALA A 11 3.70 9.73 -16.36
N GLY A 12 2.68 9.00 -15.87
CA GLY A 12 2.65 7.54 -15.88
C GLY A 12 2.72 6.95 -17.30
N PRO A 13 1.73 7.24 -18.17
CA PRO A 13 1.78 6.79 -19.58
C PRO A 13 3.02 7.26 -20.33
N LEU A 14 3.48 8.51 -20.10
CA LEU A 14 4.68 9.05 -20.72
C LEU A 14 5.94 8.30 -20.27
N GLY A 15 6.03 7.94 -18.98
CA GLY A 15 7.12 7.13 -18.45
C GLY A 15 7.17 5.74 -19.08
N ALA A 16 6.01 5.08 -19.23
CA ALA A 16 5.92 3.82 -19.93
C ALA A 16 6.32 3.94 -21.41
N GLY A 17 5.85 4.97 -22.09
CA GLY A 17 6.25 5.28 -23.48
C GLY A 17 7.76 5.49 -23.63
N LEU A 18 8.37 6.19 -22.68
CA LEU A 18 9.82 6.40 -22.68
C LEU A 18 10.59 5.10 -22.52
N VAL A 19 10.09 4.17 -21.67
CA VAL A 19 10.69 2.84 -21.51
C VAL A 19 10.60 2.06 -22.82
N PHE A 20 9.46 2.06 -23.52
CA PHE A 20 9.33 1.41 -24.84
C PHE A 20 10.28 1.98 -25.88
N LEU A 21 10.60 3.28 -25.83
CA LEU A 21 11.52 3.94 -26.77
C LEU A 21 12.99 3.65 -26.47
N LEU A 22 13.38 3.64 -25.19
CA LEU A 22 14.78 3.56 -24.78
C LEU A 22 15.26 2.12 -24.48
N ALA A 23 14.40 1.28 -23.91
CA ALA A 23 14.80 -0.06 -23.47
C ALA A 23 15.29 -0.99 -24.63
N PRO A 24 14.78 -0.90 -25.88
CA PRO A 24 15.31 -1.70 -26.99
C PRO A 24 16.81 -1.46 -27.27
N ILE A 25 17.31 -0.25 -26.95
CA ILE A 25 18.74 0.10 -27.13
C ILE A 25 19.66 -0.79 -26.28
N PHE A 26 19.13 -1.29 -25.14
CA PHE A 26 19.87 -2.15 -24.21
C PHE A 26 19.75 -3.66 -24.55
N GLY A 27 19.08 -4.02 -25.63
CA GLY A 27 18.94 -5.40 -26.07
C GLY A 27 18.02 -6.26 -25.20
N TRP A 28 17.14 -5.66 -24.42
CA TRP A 28 16.20 -6.39 -23.55
C TRP A 28 15.08 -7.06 -24.34
N SER A 29 14.59 -8.18 -23.83
CA SER A 29 13.47 -8.90 -24.46
C SER A 29 12.18 -8.06 -24.43
N ALA A 30 11.30 -8.27 -25.39
CA ALA A 30 10.01 -7.57 -25.46
C ALA A 30 9.17 -7.74 -24.18
N ALA A 31 9.20 -8.94 -23.59
CA ALA A 31 8.51 -9.19 -22.32
C ALA A 31 9.10 -8.38 -21.15
N ALA A 32 10.42 -8.26 -21.07
CA ALA A 32 11.08 -7.44 -20.05
C ALA A 32 10.73 -5.96 -20.21
N ILE A 33 10.74 -5.45 -21.45
CA ILE A 33 10.36 -4.07 -21.76
C ILE A 33 8.91 -3.81 -21.35
N ALA A 34 7.99 -4.71 -21.66
CA ALA A 34 6.59 -4.60 -21.30
C ALA A 34 6.37 -4.54 -19.77
N VAL A 35 7.06 -5.40 -19.02
CA VAL A 35 7.00 -5.40 -17.55
C VAL A 35 7.57 -4.11 -16.97
N LEU A 36 8.72 -3.63 -17.49
CA LEU A 36 9.34 -2.38 -17.03
C LEU A 36 8.47 -1.16 -17.35
N ALA A 37 7.85 -1.12 -18.52
CA ALA A 37 6.94 -0.05 -18.89
C ALA A 37 5.71 0.00 -17.98
N ALA A 38 5.08 -1.15 -17.70
CA ALA A 38 3.97 -1.24 -16.77
C ALA A 38 4.40 -0.83 -15.34
N SER A 39 5.55 -1.34 -14.88
CA SER A 39 6.07 -1.02 -13.55
C SER A 39 6.42 0.45 -13.41
N SER A 40 7.01 1.09 -14.42
CA SER A 40 7.32 2.52 -14.38
C SER A 40 6.06 3.38 -14.27
N TRP A 41 5.00 3.04 -15.01
CA TRP A 41 3.72 3.72 -14.91
C TRP A 41 3.12 3.58 -13.51
N MET A 42 3.09 2.38 -12.96
CA MET A 42 2.58 2.11 -11.61
C MET A 42 3.37 2.85 -10.54
N LEU A 43 4.70 2.84 -10.62
CA LEU A 43 5.58 3.55 -9.67
C LEU A 43 5.35 5.06 -9.71
N ILE A 44 5.26 5.66 -10.91
CA ILE A 44 5.00 7.09 -11.06
C ILE A 44 3.67 7.45 -10.41
N TRP A 45 2.61 6.70 -10.66
CA TRP A 45 1.31 6.98 -10.08
C TRP A 45 1.24 6.71 -8.58
N TRP A 46 1.98 5.72 -8.11
CA TRP A 46 2.03 5.39 -6.68
C TRP A 46 2.76 6.46 -5.88
N VAL A 47 3.94 6.87 -6.34
CA VAL A 47 4.76 7.87 -5.64
C VAL A 47 4.16 9.27 -5.72
N SER A 48 3.53 9.62 -6.86
CA SER A 48 2.90 10.94 -7.05
C SER A 48 1.48 11.04 -6.51
N GLU A 49 0.89 9.91 -6.05
CA GLU A 49 -0.53 9.84 -5.64
C GLU A 49 -1.48 10.46 -6.70
N ALA A 50 -1.12 10.29 -7.98
CA ALA A 50 -1.86 10.86 -9.12
C ALA A 50 -3.31 10.39 -9.17
N VAL A 51 -3.55 9.15 -8.73
CA VAL A 51 -4.85 8.49 -8.59
C VAL A 51 -4.91 7.76 -7.25
N PRO A 52 -6.11 7.41 -6.74
CA PRO A 52 -6.22 6.60 -5.54
C PRO A 52 -5.41 5.30 -5.66
N ILE A 53 -4.74 4.89 -4.59
CA ILE A 53 -3.84 3.73 -4.58
C ILE A 53 -4.52 2.44 -5.05
N GLY A 54 -5.82 2.28 -4.76
CA GLY A 54 -6.62 1.15 -5.25
C GLY A 54 -6.72 1.09 -6.77
N VAL A 55 -6.74 2.23 -7.46
CA VAL A 55 -6.72 2.28 -8.93
C VAL A 55 -5.37 1.84 -9.46
N THR A 56 -4.28 2.32 -8.85
CA THR A 56 -2.91 1.91 -9.22
C THR A 56 -2.70 0.41 -9.00
N SER A 57 -3.27 -0.16 -7.93
CA SER A 57 -3.10 -1.58 -7.60
C SER A 57 -3.78 -2.53 -8.61
N VAL A 58 -4.78 -2.10 -9.35
CA VAL A 58 -5.45 -2.91 -10.39
C VAL A 58 -4.90 -2.65 -11.79
N LEU A 59 -4.01 -1.69 -11.98
CA LEU A 59 -3.38 -1.40 -13.28
C LEU A 59 -2.71 -2.63 -13.94
N PRO A 60 -2.04 -3.54 -13.21
CA PRO A 60 -1.43 -4.73 -13.80
C PRO A 60 -2.42 -5.56 -14.62
N ILE A 61 -3.69 -5.65 -14.18
CA ILE A 61 -4.74 -6.42 -14.88
C ILE A 61 -4.95 -5.93 -16.31
N VAL A 62 -4.75 -4.62 -16.52
CA VAL A 62 -4.90 -4.00 -17.84
C VAL A 62 -3.57 -3.92 -18.58
N LEU A 63 -2.52 -3.45 -17.91
CA LEU A 63 -1.24 -3.13 -18.57
C LEU A 63 -0.47 -4.40 -19.01
N PHE A 64 -0.45 -5.47 -18.22
CA PHE A 64 0.29 -6.65 -18.60
C PHE A 64 -0.27 -7.36 -19.83
N PRO A 65 -1.60 -7.58 -19.93
CA PRO A 65 -2.19 -8.09 -21.18
C PRO A 65 -2.07 -7.10 -22.35
N LEU A 66 -2.24 -5.80 -22.11
CA LEU A 66 -2.15 -4.77 -23.13
C LEU A 66 -0.74 -4.70 -23.75
N PHE A 67 0.29 -4.84 -22.94
CA PHE A 67 1.68 -4.84 -23.37
C PHE A 67 2.19 -6.23 -23.81
N GLY A 68 1.34 -7.26 -23.73
CA GLY A 68 1.66 -8.61 -24.17
C GLY A 68 2.65 -9.36 -23.27
N SER A 69 2.81 -8.94 -22.01
CA SER A 69 3.72 -9.60 -21.07
C SER A 69 3.12 -10.79 -20.35
N ALA A 70 1.80 -10.84 -20.17
CA ALA A 70 1.07 -11.93 -19.54
C ALA A 70 -0.37 -12.00 -20.05
N SER A 71 -1.02 -13.14 -19.95
CA SER A 71 -2.44 -13.28 -20.24
C SER A 71 -3.31 -12.66 -19.13
N VAL A 72 -4.57 -12.37 -19.43
CA VAL A 72 -5.53 -11.87 -18.45
C VAL A 72 -5.67 -12.84 -17.28
N GLY A 73 -5.73 -14.16 -17.54
CA GLY A 73 -5.86 -15.18 -16.50
C GLY A 73 -4.64 -15.21 -15.57
N GLU A 74 -3.44 -15.19 -16.12
CA GLU A 74 -2.19 -15.13 -15.32
C GLU A 74 -2.10 -13.87 -14.47
N THR A 75 -2.56 -12.74 -15.00
CA THR A 75 -2.51 -11.46 -14.29
C THR A 75 -3.57 -11.36 -13.19
N THR A 76 -4.75 -11.94 -13.38
CA THR A 76 -5.86 -11.86 -12.42
C THR A 76 -5.79 -12.93 -11.33
N ALA A 77 -5.19 -14.09 -11.59
CA ALA A 77 -5.09 -15.19 -10.62
C ALA A 77 -4.53 -14.78 -9.25
N PRO A 78 -3.46 -13.96 -9.14
CA PRO A 78 -2.94 -13.52 -7.85
C PRO A 78 -3.93 -12.70 -7.01
N TYR A 79 -4.87 -11.98 -7.63
CA TYR A 79 -5.88 -11.17 -6.91
C TYR A 79 -6.93 -12.06 -6.22
N GLY A 80 -7.13 -13.30 -6.69
CA GLY A 80 -8.00 -14.30 -6.07
C GLY A 80 -7.27 -15.23 -5.10
N SER A 81 -6.03 -14.94 -4.73
CA SER A 81 -5.25 -15.82 -3.85
C SER A 81 -5.78 -15.82 -2.41
N HIS A 82 -5.58 -16.94 -1.71
CA HIS A 82 -5.98 -17.07 -0.29
C HIS A 82 -5.32 -16.01 0.61
N TYR A 83 -4.14 -15.51 0.25
CA TYR A 83 -3.47 -14.43 0.99
C TYR A 83 -4.24 -13.11 0.92
N VAL A 84 -4.81 -12.77 -0.24
CA VAL A 84 -5.62 -11.56 -0.39
C VAL A 84 -6.84 -11.63 0.52
N PHE A 85 -7.52 -12.77 0.58
CA PHE A 85 -8.67 -12.98 1.46
C PHE A 85 -8.26 -12.99 2.95
N LEU A 86 -7.09 -13.54 3.28
CA LEU A 86 -6.55 -13.51 4.63
C LEU A 86 -6.31 -12.06 5.11
N PHE A 87 -5.62 -11.25 4.29
CA PHE A 87 -5.40 -9.84 4.60
C PHE A 87 -6.71 -9.05 4.65
N MET A 88 -7.64 -9.30 3.74
CA MET A 88 -8.95 -8.67 3.76
C MET A 88 -9.70 -8.96 5.06
N GLY A 89 -9.69 -10.21 5.53
CA GLY A 89 -10.26 -10.57 6.82
C GLY A 89 -9.60 -9.84 7.99
N GLY A 90 -8.26 -9.75 7.98
CA GLY A 90 -7.51 -8.97 8.97
C GLY A 90 -7.88 -7.49 8.96
N PHE A 91 -8.02 -6.87 7.80
CA PHE A 91 -8.45 -5.47 7.69
C PHE A 91 -9.88 -5.25 8.17
N LEU A 92 -10.81 -6.17 7.90
CA LEU A 92 -12.18 -6.07 8.41
C LEU A 92 -12.21 -6.11 9.95
N ILE A 93 -11.41 -6.98 10.57
CA ILE A 93 -11.24 -7.03 12.02
C ILE A 93 -10.64 -5.72 12.54
N ALA A 94 -9.60 -5.20 11.89
CA ALA A 94 -8.96 -3.94 12.27
C ALA A 94 -9.96 -2.76 12.23
N ILE A 95 -10.76 -2.65 11.17
CA ILE A 95 -11.80 -1.62 11.03
C ILE A 95 -12.86 -1.75 12.15
N ALA A 96 -13.25 -2.98 12.48
CA ALA A 96 -14.18 -3.21 13.59
C ALA A 96 -13.57 -2.76 14.93
N LEU A 97 -12.31 -3.07 15.21
CA LEU A 97 -11.59 -2.63 16.41
C LEU A 97 -11.50 -1.09 16.48
N GLU A 98 -11.26 -0.42 15.34
CA GLU A 98 -11.23 1.04 15.25
C GLU A 98 -12.60 1.65 15.55
N ASN A 99 -13.65 1.17 14.89
CA ASN A 99 -15.01 1.71 15.05
C ASN A 99 -15.52 1.59 16.49
N TRP A 100 -15.14 0.56 17.21
CA TRP A 100 -15.53 0.36 18.60
C TRP A 100 -14.56 0.97 19.61
N ASN A 101 -13.51 1.69 19.16
CA ASN A 101 -12.47 2.26 20.00
C ASN A 101 -11.83 1.26 20.97
N LEU A 102 -11.83 -0.02 20.62
CA LEU A 102 -11.24 -1.07 21.45
C LEU A 102 -9.75 -0.87 21.64
N HIS A 103 -9.06 -0.46 20.58
CA HIS A 103 -7.64 -0.13 20.59
C HIS A 103 -7.29 0.89 21.68
N ARG A 104 -8.12 1.95 21.84
CA ARG A 104 -7.93 2.97 22.87
C ARG A 104 -8.11 2.42 24.29
N ARG A 105 -9.08 1.52 24.46
CA ARG A 105 -9.29 0.85 25.77
C ARG A 105 -8.13 -0.05 26.14
N PHE A 106 -7.57 -0.81 25.19
CA PHE A 106 -6.38 -1.62 25.39
C PHE A 106 -5.15 -0.78 25.74
N ALA A 107 -4.89 0.29 24.99
CA ALA A 107 -3.79 1.20 25.24
C ALA A 107 -3.86 1.80 26.66
N LEU A 108 -5.02 2.36 27.03
CA LEU A 108 -5.22 2.92 28.35
C LEU A 108 -5.10 1.87 29.46
N GLY A 109 -5.62 0.67 29.25
CA GLY A 109 -5.46 -0.45 30.20
C GLY A 109 -3.99 -0.80 30.48
N ILE A 110 -3.17 -0.86 29.43
CA ILE A 110 -1.73 -1.12 29.56
C ILE A 110 -1.03 0.03 30.30
N LEU A 111 -1.38 1.28 29.98
CA LEU A 111 -0.78 2.46 30.63
C LEU A 111 -1.15 2.55 32.11
N VAL A 112 -2.41 2.27 32.46
CA VAL A 112 -2.87 2.22 33.84
C VAL A 112 -2.14 1.12 34.62
N ALA A 113 -1.98 -0.08 34.03
CA ALA A 113 -1.25 -1.19 34.63
C ALA A 113 0.26 -0.90 34.79
N ALA A 114 0.84 -0.11 33.90
CA ALA A 114 2.24 0.30 33.99
C ALA A 114 2.54 1.20 35.19
N GLY A 115 1.53 1.98 35.65
CA GLY A 115 1.64 2.87 36.80
C GLY A 115 2.44 4.15 36.53
N GLY A 116 2.53 5.05 37.51
CA GLY A 116 3.06 6.41 37.33
C GLY A 116 4.59 6.56 37.25
N LYS A 117 5.39 5.46 37.26
CA LYS A 117 6.86 5.58 37.15
C LYS A 117 7.26 5.84 35.69
N PRO A 118 8.09 6.87 35.37
CA PRO A 118 8.43 7.24 33.98
C PRO A 118 8.94 6.08 33.12
N ARG A 119 9.81 5.24 33.66
CA ARG A 119 10.35 4.06 32.91
C ARG A 119 9.27 3.02 32.58
N ARG A 120 8.32 2.82 33.49
CA ARG A 120 7.21 1.87 33.26
C ARG A 120 6.21 2.43 32.27
N LEU A 121 5.97 3.74 32.29
CA LEU A 121 5.12 4.42 31.31
C LEU A 121 5.68 4.30 29.91
N ILE A 122 6.98 4.55 29.71
CA ILE A 122 7.65 4.38 28.43
C ILE A 122 7.50 2.92 27.94
N GLY A 123 7.79 1.95 28.82
CA GLY A 123 7.60 0.53 28.49
C GLY A 123 6.14 0.17 28.18
N GLY A 124 5.18 0.75 28.88
CA GLY A 124 3.75 0.61 28.60
C GLY A 124 3.35 1.17 27.23
N PHE A 125 3.84 2.35 26.88
CA PHE A 125 3.63 2.93 25.55
C PHE A 125 4.24 2.05 24.45
N MET A 126 5.47 1.59 24.61
CA MET A 126 6.12 0.70 23.63
C MET A 126 5.35 -0.60 23.47
N LEU A 127 4.91 -1.23 24.57
CA LEU A 127 4.11 -2.46 24.52
C LEU A 127 2.75 -2.24 23.86
N ALA A 128 2.04 -1.19 24.24
CA ALA A 128 0.75 -0.84 23.66
C ALA A 128 0.87 -0.60 22.15
N THR A 129 1.86 0.20 21.73
CA THR A 129 2.12 0.48 20.32
C THR A 129 2.47 -0.79 19.55
N ALA A 130 3.34 -1.65 20.09
CA ALA A 130 3.73 -2.90 19.45
C ALA A 130 2.52 -3.85 19.26
N LEU A 131 1.69 -4.02 20.28
CA LEU A 131 0.51 -4.87 20.20
C LEU A 131 -0.55 -4.32 19.23
N LEU A 132 -0.82 -3.02 19.28
CA LEU A 132 -1.81 -2.40 18.41
C LEU A 132 -1.37 -2.35 16.95
N SER A 133 -0.09 -2.13 16.68
CA SER A 133 0.46 -2.09 15.32
C SER A 133 0.45 -3.45 14.60
N MET A 134 0.17 -4.54 15.31
CA MET A 134 -0.10 -5.84 14.68
C MET A 134 -1.46 -5.92 13.98
N TRP A 135 -2.42 -5.07 14.37
CA TRP A 135 -3.81 -5.13 13.90
C TRP A 135 -4.23 -3.86 13.16
N ILE A 136 -3.64 -2.72 13.51
CA ILE A 136 -4.00 -1.40 13.01
C ILE A 136 -2.79 -0.82 12.28
N SER A 137 -3.01 0.08 11.32
CA SER A 137 -1.92 0.73 10.60
C SER A 137 -0.98 1.50 11.55
N ASN A 138 0.31 1.48 11.26
CA ASN A 138 1.32 2.18 12.06
C ASN A 138 1.03 3.67 12.20
N ALA A 139 0.48 4.30 11.13
CA ALA A 139 0.10 5.71 11.15
C ALA A 139 -1.04 5.97 12.15
N ALA A 140 -2.11 5.16 12.12
CA ALA A 140 -3.22 5.29 13.06
C ALA A 140 -2.77 5.05 14.51
N THR A 141 -1.93 4.04 14.75
CA THR A 141 -1.37 3.76 16.08
C THR A 141 -0.53 4.93 16.59
N THR A 142 0.30 5.53 15.73
CA THR A 142 1.15 6.67 16.10
C THR A 142 0.32 7.89 16.44
N LEU A 143 -0.65 8.25 15.59
CA LEU A 143 -1.53 9.40 15.81
C LEU A 143 -2.35 9.27 17.10
N MET A 144 -2.77 8.05 17.44
CA MET A 144 -3.54 7.79 18.65
C MET A 144 -2.70 7.89 19.92
N MET A 145 -1.41 7.59 19.86
CA MET A 145 -0.48 7.64 20.98
C MET A 145 0.12 9.05 21.19
N LEU A 146 -0.12 9.98 20.26
CA LEU A 146 0.21 11.41 20.48
C LEU A 146 -0.77 12.02 21.46
N PRO A 147 -0.29 12.79 22.46
CA PRO A 147 -1.12 13.46 23.46
C PRO A 147 -1.99 14.55 22.86
#